data_37105860417821a4059b212a74a9c531
#
_entry.id   37105860417821a4059b212a74a9c531
#
_cell.length_a   1.000
_cell.length_b   1.000
_cell.length_c   1.000
_cell.angle_alpha   90.00
_cell.angle_beta   90.00
_cell.angle_gamma   90.00
#
_symmetry.space_group_name_H-M   'P 1'
#
loop_
_entity.id
_entity.type
_entity.pdbx_description
1 polymer ?
#
loop_
_entity_poly.entity_id
_entity_poly.type
_entity_poly.pdbx_seq_one_letter_code
_entity_poly.pdbx_strand_id
1 'polypeptide(L)'
;MYTRAEKLHIETDVKRVVYIIETKHEKDTNALETVRTLFANKTRDFITAVDEKSIILVKEVKGNESYDELDKTADVIIDMLSTEAMSAAHVAYGTIVNDIREVSRSYKEAKMALDVGKIFYSNKNVVAYNRLGIGRLIYQLPIPLCQMFIKEIFEGKAPDDFDDETLSTINKFFENSLNVSETSRQLYIHRNTLVYRLDK
;
A
#
# COMPACT_ATOMS: atom_id res chain seq x y z
N MET A 1 21.90 -1.20 19.66
CA MET A 1 20.99 -2.14 18.99
C MET A 1 21.61 -3.53 18.89
N TYR A 2 22.82 -3.68 18.39
CA TYR A 2 23.55 -4.97 18.30
C TYR A 2 23.60 -5.75 19.63
N THR A 3 24.01 -5.11 20.72
CA THR A 3 24.10 -5.74 22.04
C THR A 3 22.78 -6.35 22.54
N ARG A 4 21.64 -5.79 22.12
CA ARG A 4 20.31 -6.35 22.43
C ARG A 4 19.97 -7.52 21.49
N ALA A 5 20.33 -7.41 20.23
CA ALA A 5 20.12 -8.48 19.25
C ALA A 5 20.93 -9.73 19.63
N GLU A 6 22.21 -9.54 19.99
CA GLU A 6 23.08 -10.62 20.49
C GLU A 6 22.54 -11.33 21.72
N LYS A 7 22.03 -10.56 22.69
CA LYS A 7 21.40 -11.14 23.90
C LYS A 7 20.13 -11.96 23.59
N LEU A 8 19.46 -11.66 22.50
CA LEU A 8 18.25 -12.36 22.07
C LEU A 8 18.55 -13.40 20.96
N HIS A 9 19.82 -13.66 20.68
CA HIS A 9 20.28 -14.55 19.60
C HIS A 9 19.68 -14.21 18.22
N ILE A 10 19.46 -12.92 17.97
CA ILE A 10 18.96 -12.41 16.69
C ILE A 10 20.18 -12.11 15.81
N GLU A 11 20.27 -12.78 14.67
CA GLU A 11 21.31 -12.50 13.67
C GLU A 11 21.16 -11.08 13.12
N THR A 12 22.25 -10.33 13.05
CA THR A 12 22.25 -8.91 12.67
C THR A 12 22.42 -8.70 11.17
N ASP A 13 23.26 -9.52 10.51
CA ASP A 13 23.69 -9.37 9.12
C ASP A 13 22.87 -10.28 8.19
N VAL A 14 21.56 -10.25 8.36
CA VAL A 14 20.61 -11.03 7.58
C VAL A 14 19.68 -10.07 6.83
N LYS A 15 19.48 -10.37 5.54
CA LYS A 15 18.53 -9.60 4.72
C LYS A 15 17.12 -9.74 5.26
N ARG A 16 16.43 -8.62 5.42
CA ARG A 16 15.05 -8.57 5.93
C ARG A 16 14.20 -7.60 5.13
N VAL A 17 12.93 -7.84 5.12
CA VAL A 17 11.92 -6.92 4.63
C VAL A 17 10.78 -6.84 5.64
N VAL A 18 10.19 -5.67 5.79
CA VAL A 18 9.03 -5.47 6.68
C VAL A 18 7.77 -5.43 5.85
N TYR A 19 6.79 -6.26 6.23
CA TYR A 19 5.41 -6.19 5.77
C TYR A 19 4.54 -5.59 6.87
N ILE A 20 3.61 -4.75 6.47
CA ILE A 20 2.50 -4.27 7.30
C ILE A 20 1.24 -4.87 6.70
N ILE A 21 0.50 -5.59 7.52
CA ILE A 21 -0.76 -6.23 7.18
C ILE A 21 -1.83 -5.50 7.97
N GLU A 22 -2.69 -4.77 7.29
CA GLU A 22 -3.80 -4.05 7.92
C GLU A 22 -5.10 -4.77 7.66
N THR A 23 -5.78 -5.18 8.73
CA THR A 23 -7.09 -5.83 8.66
C THR A 23 -8.21 -4.83 8.70
N LYS A 24 -9.36 -5.19 8.14
CA LYS A 24 -10.55 -4.33 8.13
C LYS A 24 -11.16 -4.18 9.51
N HIS A 25 -11.10 -5.23 10.33
CA HIS A 25 -11.68 -5.26 11.66
C HIS A 25 -10.62 -5.04 12.73
N GLU A 26 -11.01 -4.35 13.81
CA GLU A 26 -10.17 -4.13 14.98
C GLU A 26 -10.02 -5.43 15.79
N LYS A 27 -8.83 -5.64 16.36
CA LYS A 27 -8.51 -6.79 17.23
C LYS A 27 -8.80 -8.16 16.58
N ASP A 28 -8.47 -8.27 15.30
CA ASP A 28 -8.64 -9.53 14.57
C ASP A 28 -7.60 -10.56 15.04
N THR A 29 -7.92 -11.25 16.14
CA THR A 29 -7.06 -12.29 16.73
C THR A 29 -6.88 -13.46 15.78
N ASN A 30 -7.90 -13.77 14.96
CA ASN A 30 -7.82 -14.86 13.97
C ASN A 30 -6.81 -14.50 12.88
N ALA A 31 -6.82 -13.26 12.40
CA ALA A 31 -5.84 -12.81 11.42
C ALA A 31 -4.40 -12.91 11.95
N LEU A 32 -4.15 -12.49 13.20
CA LEU A 32 -2.83 -12.60 13.82
C LEU A 32 -2.37 -14.07 13.94
N GLU A 33 -3.25 -14.96 14.40
CA GLU A 33 -2.93 -16.39 14.53
C GLU A 33 -2.75 -17.07 13.15
N THR A 34 -3.52 -16.68 12.14
CA THR A 34 -3.34 -17.14 10.76
C THR A 34 -1.96 -16.75 10.21
N VAL A 35 -1.56 -15.48 10.38
CA VAL A 35 -0.22 -15.03 9.97
C VAL A 35 0.87 -15.76 10.75
N ARG A 36 0.72 -15.95 12.05
CA ARG A 36 1.68 -16.72 12.87
C ARG A 36 1.80 -18.17 12.39
N THR A 37 0.70 -18.82 12.08
CA THR A 37 0.69 -20.19 11.57
C THR A 37 1.39 -20.30 10.22
N LEU A 38 1.13 -19.35 9.32
CA LEU A 38 1.76 -19.31 8.00
C LEU A 38 3.30 -19.24 8.07
N PHE A 39 3.83 -18.58 9.09
CA PHE A 39 5.27 -18.39 9.28
C PHE A 39 5.86 -19.19 10.47
N ALA A 40 5.09 -20.09 11.08
CA ALA A 40 5.48 -20.84 12.29
C ALA A 40 6.79 -21.63 12.15
N ASN A 41 7.10 -22.14 10.97
CA ASN A 41 8.32 -22.92 10.71
C ASN A 41 9.53 -22.07 10.31
N LYS A 42 9.41 -20.73 10.35
CA LYS A 42 10.46 -19.79 9.94
C LYS A 42 11.01 -19.11 11.19
N THR A 43 12.04 -19.71 11.78
CA THR A 43 12.63 -19.30 13.08
C THR A 43 13.25 -17.90 13.09
N ARG A 44 13.42 -17.26 11.92
CA ARG A 44 14.05 -15.94 11.79
C ARG A 44 13.07 -14.82 11.41
N ASP A 45 11.80 -15.18 11.23
CA ASP A 45 10.72 -14.22 10.99
C ASP A 45 10.13 -13.76 12.34
N PHE A 46 9.80 -12.48 12.42
CA PHE A 46 9.22 -11.89 13.63
C PHE A 46 7.84 -11.33 13.29
N ILE A 47 6.84 -11.69 14.09
CA ILE A 47 5.47 -11.26 13.91
C ILE A 47 4.98 -10.61 15.19
N THR A 48 4.45 -9.40 15.09
CA THR A 48 3.87 -8.66 16.21
C THR A 48 2.66 -7.86 15.75
N ALA A 49 1.67 -7.70 16.61
CA ALA A 49 0.63 -6.70 16.45
C ALA A 49 1.12 -5.39 17.07
N VAL A 50 0.99 -4.29 16.36
CA VAL A 50 1.44 -2.97 16.82
C VAL A 50 0.27 -2.14 17.30
N ASP A 51 -0.87 -2.28 16.66
CA ASP A 51 -2.14 -1.68 17.03
C ASP A 51 -3.30 -2.66 16.78
N GLU A 52 -4.52 -2.19 16.93
CA GLU A 52 -5.71 -3.03 16.83
C GLU A 52 -5.98 -3.56 15.42
N LYS A 53 -5.36 -2.98 14.40
CA LYS A 53 -5.59 -3.32 12.96
C LYS A 53 -4.33 -3.78 12.24
N SER A 54 -3.14 -3.55 12.81
CA SER A 54 -1.89 -3.71 12.08
C SER A 54 -1.04 -4.84 12.65
N ILE A 55 -0.75 -5.81 11.80
CA ILE A 55 0.19 -6.89 12.05
C ILE A 55 1.48 -6.57 11.29
N ILE A 56 2.61 -6.65 11.97
CA ILE A 56 3.93 -6.46 11.39
C ILE A 56 4.61 -7.82 11.25
N LEU A 57 5.06 -8.12 10.05
CA LEU A 57 5.93 -9.24 9.77
C LEU A 57 7.29 -8.70 9.33
N VAL A 58 8.34 -9.03 10.11
CA VAL A 58 9.72 -8.84 9.70
C VAL A 58 10.22 -10.18 9.16
N LYS A 59 10.26 -10.29 7.83
CA LYS A 59 10.61 -11.54 7.14
C LYS A 59 12.08 -11.57 6.77
N GLU A 60 12.74 -12.71 7.01
CA GLU A 60 14.05 -13.01 6.43
C GLU A 60 13.91 -13.19 4.91
N VAL A 61 14.84 -12.57 4.16
CA VAL A 61 14.96 -12.72 2.71
C VAL A 61 16.13 -13.64 2.41
N LYS A 62 15.86 -14.81 1.85
CA LYS A 62 16.86 -15.85 1.60
C LYS A 62 17.46 -15.72 0.20
N GLY A 63 18.78 -15.86 0.13
CA GLY A 63 19.49 -15.91 -1.16
C GLY A 63 19.27 -14.65 -2.01
N ASN A 64 18.82 -14.86 -3.24
CA ASN A 64 18.50 -13.80 -4.20
C ASN A 64 16.98 -13.65 -4.42
N GLU A 65 16.17 -13.80 -3.36
CA GLU A 65 14.73 -13.55 -3.47
C GLU A 65 14.49 -12.17 -4.12
N SER A 66 13.71 -12.18 -5.19
CA SER A 66 13.34 -10.98 -5.96
C SER A 66 12.12 -10.29 -5.34
N TYR A 67 11.84 -9.07 -5.77
CA TYR A 67 10.60 -8.38 -5.39
C TYR A 67 9.34 -9.11 -5.87
N ASP A 68 9.42 -9.92 -6.94
CA ASP A 68 8.29 -10.74 -7.40
C ASP A 68 7.98 -11.89 -6.43
N GLU A 69 8.99 -12.40 -5.71
CA GLU A 69 8.78 -13.39 -4.64
C GLU A 69 8.20 -12.73 -3.37
N LEU A 70 8.56 -11.47 -3.12
CA LEU A 70 7.95 -10.68 -2.04
C LEU A 70 6.47 -10.39 -2.35
N ASP A 71 6.11 -10.08 -3.60
CA ASP A 71 4.71 -9.94 -4.02
C ASP A 71 3.94 -11.25 -3.80
N LYS A 72 4.48 -12.39 -4.25
CA LYS A 72 3.85 -13.70 -4.01
C LYS A 72 3.65 -14.00 -2.52
N THR A 73 4.61 -13.59 -1.68
CA THR A 73 4.45 -13.72 -0.22
C THR A 73 3.27 -12.87 0.28
N ALA A 74 3.12 -11.64 -0.23
CA ALA A 74 2.00 -10.77 0.12
C ALA A 74 0.66 -11.33 -0.37
N ASP A 75 0.61 -11.86 -1.59
CA ASP A 75 -0.59 -12.51 -2.14
C ASP A 75 -1.00 -13.72 -1.30
N VAL A 76 -0.05 -14.58 -0.89
CA VAL A 76 -0.32 -15.72 0.00
C VAL A 76 -0.88 -15.26 1.34
N ILE A 77 -0.38 -14.14 1.91
CA ILE A 77 -0.94 -13.59 3.15
C ILE A 77 -2.40 -13.17 2.94
N ILE A 78 -2.70 -12.45 1.85
CA ILE A 78 -4.07 -12.02 1.52
C ILE A 78 -5.00 -13.23 1.36
N ASP A 79 -4.58 -14.23 0.58
CA ASP A 79 -5.37 -15.43 0.32
C ASP A 79 -5.67 -16.19 1.62
N MET A 80 -4.66 -16.40 2.47
CA MET A 80 -4.83 -17.08 3.76
C MET A 80 -5.74 -16.30 4.72
N LEU A 81 -5.61 -14.99 4.79
CA LEU A 81 -6.49 -14.16 5.62
C LEU A 81 -7.93 -14.18 5.12
N SER A 82 -8.13 -14.17 3.81
CA SER A 82 -9.45 -14.24 3.20
C SER A 82 -10.12 -15.60 3.43
N THR A 83 -9.37 -16.70 3.31
CA THR A 83 -9.92 -18.06 3.37
C THR A 83 -10.04 -18.60 4.79
N GLU A 84 -9.00 -18.42 5.62
CA GLU A 84 -8.94 -19.02 6.96
C GLU A 84 -9.48 -18.07 8.05
N ALA A 85 -9.21 -16.77 7.94
CA ALA A 85 -9.65 -15.78 8.92
C ALA A 85 -10.94 -15.05 8.51
N MET A 86 -11.42 -15.23 7.26
CA MET A 86 -12.54 -14.47 6.67
C MET A 86 -12.34 -12.96 6.80
N SER A 87 -11.09 -12.51 6.76
CA SER A 87 -10.69 -11.14 7.00
C SER A 87 -10.13 -10.52 5.73
N ALA A 88 -10.73 -9.42 5.29
CA ALA A 88 -10.15 -8.60 4.23
C ALA A 88 -8.98 -7.80 4.80
N ALA A 89 -7.87 -7.79 4.06
CA ALA A 89 -6.67 -7.10 4.48
C ALA A 89 -5.99 -6.36 3.32
N HIS A 90 -5.20 -5.34 3.67
CA HIS A 90 -4.23 -4.71 2.79
C HIS A 90 -2.83 -5.05 3.29
N VAL A 91 -1.95 -5.41 2.37
CA VAL A 91 -0.56 -5.73 2.66
C VAL A 91 0.35 -4.73 1.96
N ALA A 92 1.21 -4.09 2.71
CA ALA A 92 2.25 -3.24 2.14
C ALA A 92 3.63 -3.67 2.65
N TYR A 93 4.67 -3.50 1.83
CA TYR A 93 6.02 -3.84 2.26
C TYR A 93 7.06 -2.82 1.79
N GLY A 94 8.14 -2.71 2.59
CA GLY A 94 9.26 -1.82 2.35
C GLY A 94 10.31 -2.42 1.42
N THR A 95 11.50 -1.82 1.40
CA THR A 95 12.65 -2.36 0.68
C THR A 95 13.40 -3.40 1.52
N ILE A 96 14.10 -4.28 0.83
CA ILE A 96 15.02 -5.24 1.46
C ILE A 96 16.16 -4.46 2.11
N VAL A 97 16.45 -4.79 3.35
CA VAL A 97 17.55 -4.23 4.15
C VAL A 97 18.53 -5.33 4.54
N ASN A 98 19.80 -4.97 4.67
CA ASN A 98 20.87 -5.95 4.92
C ASN A 98 21.29 -6.03 6.40
N ASP A 99 20.81 -5.14 7.23
CA ASP A 99 21.22 -4.99 8.62
C ASP A 99 20.02 -4.73 9.52
N ILE A 100 20.04 -5.28 10.72
CA ILE A 100 18.95 -5.13 11.71
C ILE A 100 18.67 -3.65 12.05
N ARG A 101 19.67 -2.77 11.98
CA ARG A 101 19.51 -1.32 12.22
C ARG A 101 18.63 -0.66 11.18
N GLU A 102 18.57 -1.21 9.99
CA GLU A 102 17.80 -0.67 8.87
C GLU A 102 16.36 -1.17 8.82
N VAL A 103 15.98 -2.14 9.68
CA VAL A 103 14.60 -2.65 9.74
C VAL A 103 13.59 -1.53 9.98
N SER A 104 13.96 -0.52 10.77
CA SER A 104 13.11 0.67 10.98
C SER A 104 12.89 1.49 9.70
N ARG A 105 13.84 1.50 8.77
CA ARG A 105 13.69 2.11 7.45
C ARG A 105 12.66 1.33 6.63
N SER A 106 12.83 0.02 6.50
CA SER A 106 11.89 -0.85 5.78
C SER A 106 10.46 -0.74 6.35
N TYR A 107 10.32 -0.61 7.68
CA TYR A 107 9.03 -0.35 8.32
C TYR A 107 8.41 0.99 7.91
N LYS A 108 9.17 2.09 7.92
CA LYS A 108 8.69 3.42 7.50
C LYS A 108 8.28 3.42 6.04
N GLU A 109 9.03 2.72 5.20
CA GLU A 109 8.73 2.54 3.78
C GLU A 109 7.45 1.72 3.57
N ALA A 110 7.27 0.62 4.30
CA ALA A 110 6.04 -0.18 4.28
C ALA A 110 4.83 0.64 4.75
N LYS A 111 4.99 1.46 5.80
CA LYS A 111 3.93 2.34 6.30
C LYS A 111 3.54 3.38 5.25
N MET A 112 4.51 4.02 4.61
CA MET A 112 4.26 4.94 3.50
C MET A 112 3.56 4.23 2.33
N ALA A 113 3.99 3.00 1.99
CA ALA A 113 3.37 2.23 0.93
C ALA A 113 1.89 1.92 1.24
N LEU A 114 1.56 1.60 2.49
CA LEU A 114 0.19 1.37 2.92
C LEU A 114 -0.66 2.65 2.79
N ASP A 115 -0.15 3.79 3.29
CA ASP A 115 -0.88 5.06 3.29
C ASP A 115 -1.07 5.59 1.85
N VAL A 116 -0.03 5.57 1.03
CA VAL A 116 -0.10 5.94 -0.41
C VAL A 116 -1.00 4.98 -1.17
N GLY A 117 -0.95 3.68 -0.84
CA GLY A 117 -1.79 2.65 -1.42
C GLY A 117 -3.28 2.95 -1.26
N LYS A 118 -3.70 3.36 -0.08
CA LYS A 118 -5.09 3.73 0.22
C LYS A 118 -5.58 4.93 -0.61
N ILE A 119 -4.70 5.87 -0.92
CA ILE A 119 -5.04 7.09 -1.65
C ILE A 119 -5.05 6.84 -3.16
N PHE A 120 -3.98 6.23 -3.70
CA PHE A 120 -3.74 6.17 -5.15
C PHE A 120 -4.00 4.80 -5.77
N TYR A 121 -4.10 3.74 -4.96
CA TYR A 121 -4.21 2.35 -5.41
C TYR A 121 -5.28 1.59 -4.62
N SER A 122 -6.42 2.23 -4.36
CA SER A 122 -7.51 1.68 -3.54
C SER A 122 -8.07 0.34 -4.02
N ASN A 123 -7.87 0.01 -5.30
CA ASN A 123 -8.24 -1.26 -5.92
C ASN A 123 -7.19 -2.37 -5.74
N LYS A 124 -6.04 -2.07 -5.12
CA LYS A 124 -4.98 -3.05 -4.87
C LYS A 124 -4.89 -3.42 -3.41
N ASN A 125 -4.87 -4.72 -3.13
CA ASN A 125 -4.67 -5.23 -1.78
C ASN A 125 -3.18 -5.35 -1.40
N VAL A 126 -2.28 -5.36 -2.39
CA VAL A 126 -0.83 -5.44 -2.18
C VAL A 126 -0.15 -4.22 -2.77
N VAL A 127 0.66 -3.52 -1.97
CA VAL A 127 1.40 -2.33 -2.40
C VAL A 127 2.86 -2.40 -1.94
N ALA A 128 3.77 -2.35 -2.90
CA ALA A 128 5.21 -2.32 -2.66
C ALA A 128 5.74 -0.88 -2.66
N TYR A 129 6.60 -0.53 -1.70
CA TYR A 129 7.21 0.81 -1.61
C TYR A 129 7.96 1.21 -2.89
N ASN A 130 8.71 0.29 -3.49
CA ASN A 130 9.47 0.56 -4.71
C ASN A 130 8.62 0.75 -5.97
N ARG A 131 7.30 0.50 -5.89
CA ARG A 131 6.34 0.67 -7.00
C ARG A 131 5.38 1.84 -6.82
N LEU A 132 5.58 2.68 -5.81
CA LEU A 132 4.71 3.84 -5.56
C LEU A 132 4.79 4.94 -6.62
N GLY A 133 5.88 4.97 -7.39
CA GLY A 133 6.06 5.98 -8.43
C GLY A 133 5.94 7.40 -7.90
N ILE A 134 5.20 8.23 -8.63
CA ILE A 134 4.97 9.63 -8.28
C ILE A 134 4.12 9.80 -7.00
N GLY A 135 3.29 8.82 -6.64
CA GLY A 135 2.48 8.87 -5.43
C GLY A 135 3.32 9.07 -4.17
N ARG A 136 4.54 8.48 -4.13
CA ARG A 136 5.50 8.68 -3.04
C ARG A 136 5.96 10.13 -2.91
N LEU A 137 6.14 10.85 -4.03
CA LEU A 137 6.56 12.25 -4.02
C LEU A 137 5.41 13.14 -3.56
N ILE A 138 4.21 12.93 -4.13
CA ILE A 138 3.02 13.72 -3.79
C ILE A 138 2.69 13.57 -2.30
N TYR A 139 2.73 12.35 -1.77
CA TYR A 139 2.46 12.10 -0.34
C TYR A 139 3.40 12.83 0.62
N GLN A 140 4.64 13.13 0.17
CA GLN A 140 5.64 13.84 0.98
C GLN A 140 5.57 15.36 0.85
N LEU A 141 4.71 15.90 -0.02
CA LEU A 141 4.56 17.35 -0.16
C LEU A 141 3.92 17.93 1.10
N PRO A 142 4.42 19.12 1.57
CA PRO A 142 3.78 19.84 2.65
C PRO A 142 2.33 20.19 2.31
N ILE A 143 1.40 19.99 3.23
CA ILE A 143 -0.03 20.31 3.03
C ILE A 143 -0.24 21.74 2.52
N PRO A 144 0.44 22.79 3.06
CA PRO A 144 0.28 24.15 2.55
C PRO A 144 0.64 24.31 1.07
N LEU A 145 1.63 23.55 0.59
CA LEU A 145 2.01 23.55 -0.83
C LEU A 145 0.94 22.91 -1.70
N CYS A 146 0.37 21.78 -1.24
CA CYS A 146 -0.75 21.13 -1.92
C CYS A 146 -1.98 22.06 -2.01
N GLN A 147 -2.31 22.71 -0.91
CA GLN A 147 -3.43 23.68 -0.85
C GLN A 147 -3.22 24.88 -1.78
N MET A 148 -2.01 25.42 -1.83
CA MET A 148 -1.66 26.50 -2.74
C MET A 148 -1.85 26.06 -4.19
N PHE A 149 -1.32 24.89 -4.58
CA PHE A 149 -1.45 24.33 -5.92
C PHE A 149 -2.91 24.09 -6.31
N ILE A 150 -3.72 23.48 -5.42
CA ILE A 150 -5.14 23.26 -5.65
C ILE A 150 -5.86 24.59 -5.90
N LYS A 151 -5.58 25.61 -5.08
CA LYS A 151 -6.20 26.94 -5.23
C LYS A 151 -5.84 27.59 -6.56
N GLU A 152 -4.59 27.44 -7.02
CA GLU A 152 -4.14 27.98 -8.31
C GLU A 152 -4.82 27.27 -9.48
N ILE A 153 -4.89 25.93 -9.46
CA ILE A 153 -5.45 25.14 -10.57
C ILE A 153 -6.98 25.27 -10.65
N PHE A 154 -7.66 25.28 -9.52
CA PHE A 154 -9.13 25.31 -9.48
C PHE A 154 -9.70 26.73 -9.30
N GLU A 155 -8.88 27.78 -9.43
CA GLU A 155 -9.30 29.20 -9.33
C GLU A 155 -10.14 29.49 -8.08
N GLY A 156 -9.84 28.80 -6.98
CA GLY A 156 -10.52 28.97 -5.71
C GLY A 156 -11.75 28.07 -5.48
N LYS A 157 -12.10 27.21 -6.44
CA LYS A 157 -13.04 26.11 -6.20
C LYS A 157 -12.32 25.00 -5.42
N ALA A 158 -13.06 24.25 -4.61
CA ALA A 158 -12.55 23.07 -3.94
C ALA A 158 -12.82 21.81 -4.80
N PRO A 159 -12.02 20.76 -4.72
CA PRO A 159 -12.35 19.48 -5.35
C PRO A 159 -13.72 18.94 -4.93
N ASP A 160 -14.15 19.24 -3.71
CA ASP A 160 -15.48 18.86 -3.15
C ASP A 160 -16.64 19.61 -3.79
N ASP A 161 -16.38 20.66 -4.57
CA ASP A 161 -17.40 21.40 -5.33
C ASP A 161 -17.83 20.66 -6.62
N PHE A 162 -17.10 19.61 -7.01
CA PHE A 162 -17.45 18.80 -8.16
C PHE A 162 -18.43 17.69 -7.78
N ASP A 163 -19.47 17.51 -8.59
CA ASP A 163 -20.39 16.39 -8.42
C ASP A 163 -19.71 15.03 -8.71
N ASP A 164 -20.25 13.96 -8.14
CA ASP A 164 -19.71 12.59 -8.27
C ASP A 164 -19.60 12.14 -9.73
N GLU A 165 -20.51 12.62 -10.59
CA GLU A 165 -20.52 12.31 -12.02
C GLU A 165 -19.29 12.93 -12.73
N THR A 166 -18.99 14.18 -12.41
CA THR A 166 -17.82 14.90 -12.94
C THR A 166 -16.54 14.25 -12.45
N LEU A 167 -16.41 13.97 -11.15
CA LEU A 167 -15.22 13.29 -10.59
C LEU A 167 -15.02 11.90 -11.21
N SER A 168 -16.09 11.12 -11.34
CA SER A 168 -16.05 9.81 -11.99
C SER A 168 -15.60 9.91 -13.44
N THR A 169 -16.09 10.92 -14.17
CA THR A 169 -15.73 11.17 -15.57
C THR A 169 -14.25 11.53 -15.71
N ILE A 170 -13.74 12.43 -14.85
CA ILE A 170 -12.33 12.84 -14.83
C ILE A 170 -11.43 11.64 -14.50
N ASN A 171 -11.74 10.89 -13.46
CA ASN A 171 -10.96 9.72 -13.06
C ASN A 171 -10.88 8.70 -14.20
N LYS A 172 -12.02 8.38 -14.80
CA LYS A 172 -12.07 7.42 -15.91
C LYS A 172 -11.33 7.91 -17.16
N PHE A 173 -11.32 9.22 -17.40
CA PHE A 173 -10.57 9.82 -18.50
C PHE A 173 -9.06 9.70 -18.30
N PHE A 174 -8.57 9.94 -17.08
CA PHE A 174 -7.16 9.72 -16.74
C PHE A 174 -6.77 8.25 -16.77
N GLU A 175 -7.60 7.34 -16.23
CA GLU A 175 -7.37 5.88 -16.30
C GLU A 175 -7.18 5.38 -17.73
N ASN A 176 -7.92 5.97 -18.68
CA ASN A 176 -7.83 5.64 -20.11
C ASN A 176 -6.79 6.48 -20.86
N SER A 177 -5.82 7.07 -20.18
CA SER A 177 -4.74 7.87 -20.76
C SER A 177 -5.26 8.99 -21.69
N LEU A 178 -6.32 9.68 -21.24
CA LEU A 178 -6.97 10.78 -21.94
C LEU A 178 -7.63 10.37 -23.27
N ASN A 179 -7.96 9.10 -23.45
CA ASN A 179 -8.61 8.58 -24.64
C ASN A 179 -10.13 8.76 -24.56
N VAL A 180 -10.65 9.77 -25.28
CA VAL A 180 -12.08 10.11 -25.32
C VAL A 180 -12.95 8.93 -25.76
N SER A 181 -12.53 8.19 -26.79
CA SER A 181 -13.34 7.09 -27.33
C SER A 181 -13.47 5.93 -26.35
N GLU A 182 -12.36 5.55 -25.73
CA GLU A 182 -12.34 4.47 -24.74
C GLU A 182 -13.09 4.87 -23.46
N THR A 183 -12.90 6.12 -23.00
CA THR A 183 -13.58 6.64 -21.81
C THR A 183 -15.11 6.69 -22.03
N SER A 184 -15.58 7.20 -23.19
CA SER A 184 -17.02 7.24 -23.45
C SER A 184 -17.64 5.84 -23.51
N ARG A 185 -16.91 4.87 -24.07
CA ARG A 185 -17.34 3.45 -24.10
C ARG A 185 -17.46 2.86 -22.70
N GLN A 186 -16.47 3.09 -21.85
CA GLN A 186 -16.46 2.55 -20.48
C GLN A 186 -17.49 3.24 -19.56
N LEU A 187 -17.80 4.50 -19.80
CA LEU A 187 -18.84 5.24 -19.09
C LEU A 187 -20.25 5.00 -19.67
N TYR A 188 -20.35 4.24 -20.76
CA TYR A 188 -21.62 3.99 -21.47
C TYR A 188 -22.34 5.27 -21.91
N ILE A 189 -21.58 6.31 -22.30
CA ILE A 189 -22.11 7.59 -22.80
C ILE A 189 -21.63 7.89 -24.21
N HIS A 190 -22.36 8.76 -24.92
CA HIS A 190 -21.92 9.21 -26.23
C HIS A 190 -20.67 10.10 -26.13
N ARG A 191 -19.77 10.01 -27.12
CA ARG A 191 -18.54 10.81 -27.17
C ARG A 191 -18.77 12.31 -26.94
N ASN A 192 -19.79 12.88 -27.56
CA ASN A 192 -20.12 14.30 -27.41
C ASN A 192 -20.55 14.65 -25.99
N THR A 193 -21.24 13.73 -25.31
CA THR A 193 -21.62 13.90 -23.89
C THR A 193 -20.35 13.92 -23.00
N LEU A 194 -19.39 13.06 -23.29
CA LEU A 194 -18.11 13.05 -22.57
C LEU A 194 -17.36 14.39 -22.77
N VAL A 195 -17.22 14.84 -24.01
CA VAL A 195 -16.55 16.12 -24.30
C VAL A 195 -17.26 17.26 -23.58
N TYR A 196 -18.59 17.34 -23.64
CA TYR A 196 -19.35 18.36 -22.93
C TYR A 196 -19.10 18.34 -21.41
N ARG A 197 -18.98 17.14 -20.80
CA ARG A 197 -18.68 17.02 -19.36
C ARG A 197 -17.27 17.48 -19.00
N LEU A 198 -16.31 17.24 -19.90
CA LEU A 198 -14.92 17.66 -19.71
C LEU A 198 -14.69 19.16 -19.96
N ASP A 199 -15.54 19.80 -20.75
CA ASP A 199 -15.47 21.24 -21.07
C ASP A 199 -16.21 22.12 -20.02
N LYS A 200 -16.96 21.53 -19.09
CA LYS A 200 -17.72 22.21 -18.03
C LYS A 200 -16.82 22.57 -16.85
#